data_3976943cf07b692845f548d2feff5751
#
_entry.id   3976943cf07b692845f548d2feff5751
#
_cell.length_a   1.000
_cell.length_b   1.000
_cell.length_c   1.000
_cell.angle_alpha   90.00
_cell.angle_beta   90.00
_cell.angle_gamma   90.00
#
_symmetry.space_group_name_H-M   'P 1'
#
loop_
_entity.id
_entity.type
_entity.pdbx_description
1 polymer ?
#
loop_
_entity_poly.entity_id
_entity_poly.type
_entity_poly.pdbx_seq_one_letter_code
_entity_poly.pdbx_strand_id
1 'polypeptide(L)'
;VTDRTTDVVVESAVFDPVSIRRTGQRYALRSEASLRFEKGQVIIGNQSVSFGELAKKAHEGRISLSSTGFYATPKVAWDRPRAKGRPFYYFAYGAACAEVTIDTLTGEMRVDRVDILHDVGRSLNPAIDIGQIEGGFVQGMGWLTSEELVFDAEGRLRTHAPSTYKIPCASDVPADFRVSLYKSKGNRENTI
;
A
#
# COMPACT_ATOMS: atom_id res chain seq x y z
N VAL A 1 -15.81 -9.48 -3.16
CA VAL A 1 -15.55 -8.03 -3.01
C VAL A 1 -15.39 -7.51 -4.42
N THR A 2 -16.46 -6.94 -4.98
CA THR A 2 -16.41 -6.16 -6.20
C THR A 2 -15.44 -5.01 -5.97
N ASP A 3 -14.52 -4.81 -6.88
CA ASP A 3 -13.56 -3.71 -6.85
C ASP A 3 -14.34 -2.40 -7.00
N ARG A 4 -14.73 -1.80 -5.88
CA ARG A 4 -15.48 -0.54 -5.84
C ARG A 4 -14.74 0.63 -6.53
N THR A 5 -13.43 0.54 -6.67
CA THR A 5 -12.62 1.52 -7.38
C THR A 5 -12.88 1.49 -8.88
N THR A 6 -13.11 0.32 -9.45
CA THR A 6 -13.43 0.17 -10.88
C THR A 6 -14.83 0.67 -11.18
N ASP A 7 -15.79 0.44 -10.27
CA ASP A 7 -17.18 0.88 -10.42
C ASP A 7 -17.30 2.41 -10.41
N VAL A 8 -16.55 3.10 -9.54
CA VAL A 8 -16.59 4.58 -9.43
C VAL A 8 -16.02 5.26 -10.67
N VAL A 9 -14.92 4.73 -11.25
CA VAL A 9 -14.33 5.28 -12.50
C VAL A 9 -15.27 5.09 -13.69
N VAL A 10 -16.00 3.99 -13.72
CA VAL A 10 -16.96 3.68 -14.77
C VAL A 10 -18.20 4.57 -14.66
N GLU A 11 -18.74 4.77 -13.47
CA GLU A 11 -19.93 5.63 -13.28
C GLU A 11 -19.68 7.07 -13.71
N SER A 12 -18.55 7.67 -13.37
CA SER A 12 -18.29 9.07 -13.69
C SER A 12 -17.92 9.33 -15.14
N ALA A 13 -17.21 8.42 -15.79
CA ALA A 13 -16.71 8.60 -17.15
C ALA A 13 -17.69 8.13 -18.26
N VAL A 14 -18.55 7.15 -17.95
CA VAL A 14 -19.38 6.48 -18.95
C VAL A 14 -20.87 6.75 -18.76
N PHE A 15 -21.29 7.16 -17.56
CA PHE A 15 -22.69 7.10 -17.15
C PHE A 15 -23.33 8.42 -16.69
N ASP A 16 -22.79 9.56 -17.08
CA ASP A 16 -23.55 10.80 -16.96
C ASP A 16 -24.69 10.80 -18.02
N PRO A 17 -25.97 10.67 -17.59
CA PRO A 17 -27.11 10.65 -18.54
C PRO A 17 -27.22 11.92 -19.39
N VAL A 18 -26.61 13.03 -18.95
CA VAL A 18 -26.63 14.31 -19.67
C VAL A 18 -25.63 14.30 -20.81
N SER A 19 -24.48 13.65 -20.67
CA SER A 19 -23.45 13.58 -21.72
C SER A 19 -23.83 12.61 -22.84
N ILE A 20 -24.55 11.53 -22.57
CA ILE A 20 -25.07 10.58 -23.54
C ILE A 20 -26.08 11.23 -24.49
N ARG A 21 -26.86 12.20 -24.04
CA ARG A 21 -27.82 12.94 -24.89
C ARG A 21 -27.15 13.80 -25.97
N ARG A 22 -25.89 14.21 -25.77
CA ARG A 22 -25.18 15.08 -26.73
C ARG A 22 -24.60 14.33 -27.94
N THR A 23 -24.34 13.03 -27.83
CA THR A 23 -23.72 12.22 -28.90
C THR A 23 -24.72 11.57 -29.87
N GLY A 24 -26.04 11.74 -29.66
CA GLY A 24 -27.07 11.18 -30.53
C GLY A 24 -27.23 9.65 -30.53
N GLN A 25 -26.37 8.92 -29.81
CA GLN A 25 -26.46 7.46 -29.66
C GLN A 25 -27.04 7.14 -28.29
N ARG A 26 -28.23 6.57 -28.24
CA ARG A 26 -28.89 6.11 -27.04
C ARG A 26 -28.26 4.78 -26.57
N TYR A 27 -27.33 4.81 -25.69
CA TYR A 27 -26.97 3.61 -24.90
C TYR A 27 -27.88 3.56 -23.68
N ALA A 28 -28.91 2.73 -23.75
CA ALA A 28 -29.78 2.52 -22.59
C ALA A 28 -29.12 1.56 -21.62
N LEU A 29 -28.47 2.08 -20.59
CA LEU A 29 -27.99 1.27 -19.46
C LEU A 29 -29.17 0.89 -18.58
N ARG A 30 -29.44 -0.40 -18.50
CA ARG A 30 -30.54 -0.94 -17.71
C ARG A 30 -30.14 -1.34 -16.29
N SER A 31 -28.85 -1.58 -16.00
CA SER A 31 -28.34 -1.80 -14.63
C SER A 31 -26.82 -1.89 -14.63
N GLU A 32 -26.17 -1.51 -13.52
CA GLU A 32 -24.72 -1.62 -13.27
C GLU A 32 -24.21 -3.08 -13.38
N ALA A 33 -25.08 -4.06 -13.08
CA ALA A 33 -24.75 -5.48 -13.13
C ALA A 33 -24.46 -6.04 -14.52
N SER A 34 -24.66 -5.28 -15.59
CA SER A 34 -24.49 -5.73 -16.98
C SER A 34 -23.16 -5.31 -17.64
N LEU A 35 -22.32 -4.56 -16.93
CA LEU A 35 -21.03 -4.10 -17.43
C LEU A 35 -19.90 -5.02 -17.02
N ARG A 36 -19.07 -5.43 -17.98
CA ARG A 36 -17.84 -6.20 -17.72
C ARG A 36 -16.68 -5.65 -18.53
N PHE A 37 -15.50 -5.65 -17.94
CA PHE A 37 -14.24 -5.30 -18.56
C PHE A 37 -13.41 -6.56 -18.71
N GLU A 38 -13.17 -7.00 -19.94
CA GLU A 38 -12.43 -8.22 -20.21
C GLU A 38 -11.47 -7.99 -21.38
N LYS A 39 -10.19 -8.26 -21.18
CA LYS A 39 -9.16 -8.23 -22.24
C LYS A 39 -9.18 -6.98 -23.12
N GLY A 40 -9.35 -5.80 -22.52
CA GLY A 40 -9.39 -4.53 -23.24
C GLY A 40 -10.70 -4.26 -23.96
N GLN A 41 -11.74 -5.04 -23.70
CA GLN A 41 -13.10 -4.83 -24.20
C GLN A 41 -14.03 -4.41 -23.05
N VAL A 42 -15.01 -3.60 -23.36
CA VAL A 42 -16.13 -3.25 -22.49
C VAL A 42 -17.37 -3.95 -23.03
N ILE A 43 -17.94 -4.84 -22.23
CA ILE A 43 -19.10 -5.65 -22.60
C ILE A 43 -20.32 -5.08 -21.89
N ILE A 44 -21.34 -4.72 -22.69
CA ILE A 44 -22.60 -4.13 -22.23
C ILE A 44 -23.74 -5.01 -22.75
N GLY A 45 -24.25 -5.88 -21.90
CA GLY A 45 -25.23 -6.89 -22.33
C GLY A 45 -24.63 -7.79 -23.41
N ASN A 46 -25.19 -7.75 -24.63
CA ASN A 46 -24.71 -8.54 -25.79
C ASN A 46 -23.78 -7.75 -26.73
N GLN A 47 -23.42 -6.52 -26.37
CA GLN A 47 -22.54 -5.67 -27.19
C GLN A 47 -21.15 -5.60 -26.56
N SER A 48 -20.14 -5.51 -27.43
CA SER A 48 -18.75 -5.32 -27.01
C SER A 48 -18.14 -4.16 -27.79
N VAL A 49 -17.38 -3.31 -27.11
CA VAL A 49 -16.63 -2.21 -27.68
C VAL A 49 -15.23 -2.21 -27.11
N SER A 50 -14.22 -1.85 -27.91
CA SER A 50 -12.87 -1.75 -27.38
C SER A 50 -12.78 -0.60 -26.36
N PHE A 51 -11.99 -0.80 -25.29
CA PHE A 51 -11.78 0.23 -24.27
C PHE A 51 -11.21 1.51 -24.88
N GLY A 52 -10.29 1.40 -25.86
CA GLY A 52 -9.71 2.55 -26.55
C GLY A 52 -10.74 3.34 -27.37
N GLU A 53 -11.64 2.66 -28.05
CA GLU A 53 -12.72 3.32 -28.82
C GLU A 53 -13.71 4.02 -27.90
N LEU A 54 -14.04 3.39 -26.74
CA LEU A 54 -14.90 4.00 -25.74
C LEU A 54 -14.25 5.25 -25.14
N ALA A 55 -12.96 5.17 -24.78
CA ALA A 55 -12.20 6.31 -24.25
C ALA A 55 -12.12 7.46 -25.27
N LYS A 56 -11.91 7.15 -26.57
CA LYS A 56 -11.91 8.14 -27.65
C LYS A 56 -13.26 8.84 -27.75
N LYS A 57 -14.36 8.08 -27.78
CA LYS A 57 -15.72 8.64 -27.82
C LYS A 57 -16.05 9.51 -26.60
N ALA A 58 -15.60 9.09 -25.43
CA ALA A 58 -15.75 9.88 -24.20
C ALA A 58 -14.97 11.20 -24.30
N HIS A 59 -13.74 11.18 -24.79
CA HIS A 59 -12.93 12.37 -25.00
C HIS A 59 -13.57 13.33 -26.01
N GLU A 60 -14.00 12.82 -27.18
CA GLU A 60 -14.71 13.58 -28.20
C GLU A 60 -16.03 14.17 -27.66
N GLY A 61 -16.71 13.43 -26.79
CA GLY A 61 -17.91 13.86 -26.07
C GLY A 61 -17.65 14.86 -24.93
N ARG A 62 -16.38 15.23 -24.68
CA ARG A 62 -15.94 16.11 -23.58
C ARG A 62 -16.32 15.59 -22.20
N ILE A 63 -16.28 14.26 -22.02
CA ILE A 63 -16.47 13.59 -20.74
C ILE A 63 -15.09 13.50 -20.07
N SER A 64 -15.02 13.85 -18.77
CA SER A 64 -13.78 13.66 -18.01
C SER A 64 -13.38 12.19 -17.96
N LEU A 65 -12.12 11.89 -18.31
CA LEU A 65 -11.54 10.54 -18.24
C LEU A 65 -10.81 10.29 -16.91
N SER A 66 -10.91 11.22 -15.97
CA SER A 66 -10.32 11.13 -14.65
C SER A 66 -11.37 11.33 -13.55
N SER A 67 -11.19 10.60 -12.45
CA SER A 67 -12.01 10.74 -11.25
C SER A 67 -11.13 10.64 -10.03
N THR A 68 -11.52 11.31 -8.95
CA THR A 68 -10.84 11.24 -7.66
C THR A 68 -11.57 10.27 -6.75
N GLY A 69 -10.86 9.22 -6.30
CA GLY A 69 -11.34 8.34 -5.24
C GLY A 69 -10.87 8.85 -3.89
N PHE A 70 -11.76 8.85 -2.89
CA PHE A 70 -11.42 9.20 -1.52
C PHE A 70 -11.99 8.15 -0.56
N TYR A 71 -11.12 7.68 0.36
CA TYR A 71 -11.54 6.80 1.44
C TYR A 71 -11.24 7.44 2.79
N ALA A 72 -12.28 7.69 3.57
CA ALA A 72 -12.14 8.13 4.95
C ALA A 72 -12.13 6.90 5.86
N THR A 73 -10.99 6.65 6.53
CA THR A 73 -10.90 5.56 7.51
C THR A 73 -11.94 5.76 8.62
N PRO A 74 -12.91 4.85 8.78
CA PRO A 74 -13.98 5.03 9.74
C PRO A 74 -13.50 4.90 11.18
N LYS A 75 -14.26 5.42 12.13
CA LYS A 75 -14.03 5.26 13.58
C LYS A 75 -12.65 5.75 14.08
N VAL A 76 -11.94 6.56 13.32
CA VAL A 76 -10.71 7.23 13.74
C VAL A 76 -11.07 8.60 14.29
N ALA A 77 -10.65 8.89 15.52
CA ALA A 77 -10.81 10.18 16.17
C ALA A 77 -9.62 10.44 17.09
N TRP A 78 -8.97 11.60 16.95
CA TRP A 78 -7.81 11.94 17.74
C TRP A 78 -7.80 13.42 18.11
N ASP A 79 -7.84 13.68 19.43
CA ASP A 79 -7.67 15.01 20.02
C ASP A 79 -6.19 15.21 20.35
N ARG A 80 -5.47 15.93 19.49
CA ARG A 80 -4.03 16.16 19.65
C ARG A 80 -3.66 16.89 20.94
N PRO A 81 -4.33 17.99 21.33
CA PRO A 81 -4.00 18.71 22.55
C PRO A 81 -4.12 17.87 23.82
N ARG A 82 -5.07 16.95 23.86
CA ARG A 82 -5.30 16.07 25.00
C ARG A 82 -4.65 14.72 24.89
N ALA A 83 -4.00 14.42 23.75
CA ALA A 83 -3.44 13.09 23.42
C ALA A 83 -4.43 11.96 23.67
N LYS A 84 -5.71 12.15 23.30
CA LYS A 84 -6.79 11.22 23.64
C LYS A 84 -7.65 10.91 22.40
N GLY A 85 -8.08 9.65 22.32
CA GLY A 85 -8.97 9.20 21.24
C GLY A 85 -8.59 7.82 20.70
N ARG A 86 -9.06 7.53 19.50
CA ARG A 86 -8.76 6.31 18.74
C ARG A 86 -8.00 6.69 17.46
N PRO A 87 -6.65 6.70 17.48
CA PRO A 87 -5.84 7.15 16.34
C PRO A 87 -5.73 6.10 15.24
N PHE A 88 -5.99 4.83 15.56
CA PHE A 88 -5.82 3.70 14.64
C PHE A 88 -7.15 2.96 14.43
N TYR A 89 -7.34 2.49 13.20
CA TYR A 89 -8.51 1.72 12.83
C TYR A 89 -8.29 0.21 13.08
N TYR A 90 -7.10 -0.27 12.79
CA TYR A 90 -6.67 -1.66 12.96
C TYR A 90 -5.21 -1.72 13.41
N PHE A 91 -4.79 -2.91 13.81
CA PHE A 91 -3.41 -3.22 14.16
C PHE A 91 -2.92 -4.36 13.28
N ALA A 92 -1.67 -4.29 12.84
CA ALA A 92 -0.99 -5.39 12.17
C ALA A 92 -0.24 -6.21 13.23
N TYR A 93 -0.53 -7.51 13.31
CA TYR A 93 0.16 -8.41 14.21
C TYR A 93 1.29 -9.12 13.50
N GLY A 94 2.35 -9.40 14.22
CA GLY A 94 3.48 -10.13 13.68
C GLY A 94 4.36 -10.67 14.79
N ALA A 95 5.24 -11.59 14.41
CA ALA A 95 6.30 -12.11 15.26
C ALA A 95 7.59 -12.15 14.45
N ALA A 96 8.69 -11.77 15.08
CA ALA A 96 10.01 -11.83 14.47
C ALA A 96 10.99 -12.52 15.43
N CYS A 97 11.91 -13.27 14.85
CA CYS A 97 13.02 -13.89 15.56
C CYS A 97 14.31 -13.62 14.79
N ALA A 98 15.34 -13.17 15.48
CA ALA A 98 16.65 -12.92 14.92
C ALA A 98 17.73 -13.75 15.64
N GLU A 99 18.63 -14.32 14.87
CA GLU A 99 19.86 -14.97 15.35
C GLU A 99 21.03 -14.05 15.08
N VAL A 100 21.81 -13.75 16.11
CA VAL A 100 22.94 -12.83 16.05
C VAL A 100 24.21 -13.46 16.62
N THR A 101 25.33 -13.13 16.00
CA THR A 101 26.67 -13.47 16.52
C THR A 101 27.35 -12.19 16.98
N ILE A 102 27.90 -12.22 18.20
CA ILE A 102 28.68 -11.12 18.77
C ILE A 102 30.06 -11.64 19.14
N ASP A 103 31.12 -11.03 18.57
CA ASP A 103 32.49 -11.28 19.04
C ASP A 103 32.70 -10.51 20.35
N THR A 104 32.88 -11.27 21.43
CA THR A 104 33.03 -10.67 22.79
C THR A 104 34.39 -10.00 23.00
N LEU A 105 35.35 -10.20 22.12
CA LEU A 105 36.67 -9.57 22.18
C LEU A 105 36.69 -8.23 21.45
N THR A 106 36.03 -8.15 20.29
CA THR A 106 36.04 -6.96 19.42
C THR A 106 34.77 -6.13 19.57
N GLY A 107 33.66 -6.74 20.00
CA GLY A 107 32.33 -6.13 20.03
C GLY A 107 31.65 -6.16 18.66
N GLU A 108 32.27 -6.76 17.64
CA GLU A 108 31.66 -6.89 16.31
C GLU A 108 30.39 -7.74 16.39
N MET A 109 29.34 -7.31 15.72
CA MET A 109 28.04 -7.96 15.70
C MET A 109 27.57 -8.22 14.27
N ARG A 110 26.99 -9.38 14.06
CA ARG A 110 26.36 -9.77 12.79
C ARG A 110 25.01 -10.41 13.05
N VAL A 111 24.03 -10.04 12.22
CA VAL A 111 22.73 -10.72 12.17
C VAL A 111 22.84 -11.86 11.15
N ASP A 112 22.78 -13.09 11.65
CA ASP A 112 22.99 -14.29 10.81
C ASP A 112 21.69 -14.72 10.12
N ARG A 113 20.59 -14.67 10.86
CA ARG A 113 19.28 -15.11 10.37
C ARG A 113 18.15 -14.26 10.95
N VAL A 114 17.10 -14.07 10.13
CA VAL A 114 15.86 -13.44 10.55
C VAL A 114 14.67 -14.21 9.99
N ASP A 115 13.71 -14.55 10.84
CA ASP A 115 12.42 -15.11 10.49
C ASP A 115 11.32 -14.13 10.91
N ILE A 116 10.45 -13.73 9.98
CA ILE A 116 9.32 -12.85 10.24
C ILE A 116 8.03 -13.49 9.74
N LEU A 117 7.02 -13.54 10.60
CA LEU A 117 5.65 -13.86 10.24
C LEU A 117 4.79 -12.62 10.48
N HIS A 118 4.14 -12.09 9.46
CA HIS A 118 3.40 -10.84 9.55
C HIS A 118 1.97 -10.96 9.00
N ASP A 119 1.00 -10.42 9.71
CA ASP A 119 -0.40 -10.36 9.27
C ASP A 119 -0.64 -9.02 8.55
N VAL A 120 -0.68 -9.07 7.23
CA VAL A 120 -1.02 -7.93 6.36
C VAL A 120 -2.52 -7.91 6.00
N GLY A 121 -3.31 -8.81 6.60
CA GLY A 121 -4.68 -9.04 6.18
C GLY A 121 -4.74 -9.72 4.81
N ARG A 122 -5.68 -9.30 3.97
CA ARG A 122 -5.76 -9.79 2.58
C ARG A 122 -4.78 -9.04 1.68
N SER A 123 -3.66 -9.68 1.38
CA SER A 123 -2.67 -9.11 0.48
C SER A 123 -3.23 -8.87 -0.93
N LEU A 124 -3.03 -7.69 -1.48
CA LEU A 124 -3.32 -7.35 -2.88
C LEU A 124 -2.13 -7.66 -3.78
N ASN A 125 -0.91 -7.53 -3.25
CA ASN A 125 0.32 -7.86 -3.94
C ASN A 125 1.35 -8.39 -2.95
N PRO A 126 1.47 -9.73 -2.79
CA PRO A 126 2.37 -10.33 -1.82
C PRO A 126 3.85 -9.91 -1.97
N ALA A 127 4.30 -9.65 -3.19
CA ALA A 127 5.68 -9.23 -3.41
C ALA A 127 5.96 -7.83 -2.84
N ILE A 128 5.01 -6.91 -2.98
CA ILE A 128 5.11 -5.58 -2.38
C ILE A 128 5.03 -5.67 -0.86
N ASP A 129 4.10 -6.45 -0.32
CA ASP A 129 3.92 -6.58 1.12
C ASP A 129 5.17 -7.17 1.79
N ILE A 130 5.77 -8.20 1.19
CA ILE A 130 7.04 -8.77 1.66
C ILE A 130 8.15 -7.71 1.62
N GLY A 131 8.31 -7.01 0.51
CA GLY A 131 9.33 -5.97 0.38
C GLY A 131 9.16 -4.81 1.39
N GLN A 132 7.94 -4.46 1.77
CA GLN A 132 7.68 -3.47 2.82
C GLN A 132 8.13 -3.98 4.20
N ILE A 133 7.89 -5.25 4.50
CA ILE A 133 8.31 -5.87 5.76
C ILE A 133 9.84 -5.98 5.83
N GLU A 134 10.47 -6.45 4.77
CA GLU A 134 11.94 -6.54 4.66
C GLU A 134 12.59 -5.17 4.83
N GLY A 135 12.12 -4.17 4.09
CA GLY A 135 12.63 -2.81 4.17
C GLY A 135 12.44 -2.18 5.55
N GLY A 136 11.27 -2.39 6.17
CA GLY A 136 10.99 -1.93 7.53
C GLY A 136 11.91 -2.57 8.57
N PHE A 137 12.19 -3.89 8.44
CA PHE A 137 13.11 -4.59 9.33
C PHE A 137 14.54 -4.05 9.21
N VAL A 138 15.07 -3.92 7.99
CA VAL A 138 16.44 -3.43 7.76
C VAL A 138 16.61 -2.01 8.30
N GLN A 139 15.61 -1.14 8.13
CA GLN A 139 15.62 0.18 8.71
C GLN A 139 15.64 0.13 10.25
N GLY A 140 14.80 -0.70 10.86
CA GLY A 140 14.78 -0.89 12.31
C GLY A 140 16.08 -1.48 12.85
N MET A 141 16.70 -2.40 12.12
CA MET A 141 18.02 -2.96 12.44
C MET A 141 19.09 -1.85 12.45
N GLY A 142 19.08 -0.96 11.47
CA GLY A 142 20.01 0.16 11.42
C GLY A 142 19.92 1.06 12.65
N TRP A 143 18.73 1.39 13.08
CA TRP A 143 18.50 2.22 14.28
C TRP A 143 19.06 1.61 15.57
N LEU A 144 19.12 0.29 15.62
CA LEU A 144 19.60 -0.44 16.79
C LEU A 144 21.08 -0.82 16.73
N THR A 145 21.74 -0.59 15.59
CA THR A 145 23.11 -1.08 15.36
C THR A 145 24.06 0.00 14.88
N SER A 146 23.97 0.43 13.63
CA SER A 146 24.97 1.28 12.96
C SER A 146 24.62 2.76 12.94
N GLU A 147 23.35 3.12 13.08
CA GLU A 147 22.89 4.50 13.02
C GLU A 147 23.05 5.20 14.37
N GLU A 148 23.76 6.33 14.38
CA GLU A 148 24.01 7.13 15.58
C GLU A 148 23.83 8.62 15.28
N LEU A 149 23.09 9.31 16.15
CA LEU A 149 22.97 10.77 16.12
C LEU A 149 23.99 11.38 17.09
N VAL A 150 25.04 11.97 16.54
CA VAL A 150 26.10 12.62 17.31
C VAL A 150 25.94 14.14 17.24
N PHE A 151 25.85 14.79 18.37
CA PHE A 151 25.77 16.25 18.50
C PHE A 151 27.04 16.80 19.13
N ASP A 152 27.50 17.97 18.66
CA ASP A 152 28.59 18.69 19.31
C ASP A 152 28.11 19.46 20.56
N ALA A 153 29.08 20.13 21.24
CA ALA A 153 28.81 20.90 22.44
C ALA A 153 27.85 22.09 22.21
N GLU A 154 27.75 22.56 20.97
CA GLU A 154 26.84 23.62 20.54
C GLU A 154 25.48 23.12 20.07
N GLY A 155 25.23 21.79 20.16
CA GLY A 155 23.97 21.15 19.76
C GLY A 155 23.81 20.97 18.25
N ARG A 156 24.89 21.08 17.48
CA ARG A 156 24.85 20.86 16.02
C ARG A 156 25.00 19.37 15.72
N LEU A 157 24.11 18.84 14.86
CA LEU A 157 24.18 17.45 14.40
C LEU A 157 25.42 17.23 13.52
N ARG A 158 26.31 16.32 13.93
CA ARG A 158 27.55 15.96 13.21
C ARG A 158 27.32 14.83 12.19
N THR A 159 26.34 13.96 12.44
CA THR A 159 25.97 12.83 11.59
C THR A 159 24.79 13.21 10.69
N HIS A 160 24.95 14.21 9.83
CA HIS A 160 23.89 14.79 9.00
C HIS A 160 23.98 14.42 7.51
N ALA A 161 24.89 13.53 7.15
CA ALA A 161 25.11 13.12 5.75
C ALA A 161 25.35 11.61 5.66
N PRO A 162 25.11 10.96 4.49
CA PRO A 162 25.35 9.53 4.29
C PRO A 162 26.77 9.08 4.61
N SER A 163 27.75 9.96 4.51
CA SER A 163 29.15 9.71 4.88
C SER A 163 29.37 9.58 6.39
N THR A 164 28.50 10.15 7.19
CA THR A 164 28.63 10.20 8.65
C THR A 164 27.50 9.46 9.38
N TYR A 165 26.30 9.46 8.83
CA TYR A 165 25.15 8.70 9.33
C TYR A 165 25.06 7.35 8.61
N LYS A 166 25.34 6.26 9.31
CA LYS A 166 25.58 4.93 8.73
C LYS A 166 24.30 4.09 8.69
N ILE A 167 23.47 4.33 7.68
CA ILE A 167 22.35 3.41 7.38
C ILE A 167 22.89 2.06 6.90
N PRO A 168 22.18 0.94 7.13
CA PRO A 168 22.58 -0.37 6.64
C PRO A 168 22.77 -0.39 5.12
N CYS A 169 23.85 -1.00 4.69
CA CYS A 169 24.14 -1.28 3.29
C CYS A 169 23.52 -2.63 2.88
N ALA A 170 23.51 -2.92 1.59
CA ALA A 170 23.02 -4.21 1.08
C ALA A 170 23.78 -5.41 1.65
N SER A 171 25.07 -5.24 1.99
CA SER A 171 25.91 -6.26 2.63
C SER A 171 25.55 -6.54 4.10
N ASP A 172 24.83 -5.63 4.75
CA ASP A 172 24.44 -5.76 6.16
C ASP A 172 23.12 -6.52 6.32
N VAL A 173 22.41 -6.75 5.21
CA VAL A 173 21.18 -7.55 5.21
C VAL A 173 21.53 -8.99 5.56
N PRO A 174 20.80 -9.65 6.49
CA PRO A 174 21.03 -11.03 6.85
C PRO A 174 21.03 -11.96 5.65
N ALA A 175 22.01 -12.86 5.56
CA ALA A 175 22.10 -13.82 4.46
C ALA A 175 20.92 -14.80 4.43
N ASP A 176 20.38 -15.16 5.61
CA ASP A 176 19.18 -15.98 5.76
C ASP A 176 18.03 -15.09 6.28
N PHE A 177 17.30 -14.48 5.34
CA PHE A 177 16.21 -13.57 5.65
C PHE A 177 14.88 -14.13 5.13
N ARG A 178 14.01 -14.55 6.05
CA ARG A 178 12.76 -15.25 5.75
C ARG A 178 11.56 -14.45 6.20
N VAL A 179 10.78 -13.96 5.26
CA VAL A 179 9.53 -13.26 5.54
C VAL A 179 8.36 -14.11 5.03
N SER A 180 7.37 -14.29 5.88
CA SER A 180 6.14 -15.00 5.56
C SER A 180 4.92 -14.17 5.94
N LEU A 181 3.93 -14.15 5.04
CA LEU A 181 2.65 -13.53 5.31
C LEU A 181 1.73 -14.53 6.01
N TYR A 182 1.13 -14.11 7.12
CA TYR A 182 0.18 -14.94 7.85
C TYR A 182 -1.11 -15.08 7.04
N LYS A 183 -1.45 -16.33 6.69
CA LYS A 183 -2.66 -16.66 5.94
C LYS A 183 -3.82 -16.88 6.90
N SER A 184 -4.36 -15.81 7.43
CA SER A 184 -5.55 -15.86 8.28
C SER A 184 -6.82 -16.07 7.45
N LYS A 185 -7.75 -16.85 7.97
CA LYS A 185 -9.13 -16.94 7.44
C LYS A 185 -10.01 -15.76 7.87
N GLY A 186 -9.44 -14.76 8.48
CA GLY A 186 -10.06 -13.57 9.03
C GLY A 186 -9.56 -13.34 10.46
N ASN A 187 -8.88 -12.22 10.65
CA ASN A 187 -8.49 -11.77 11.99
C ASN A 187 -9.74 -11.15 12.65
N ARG A 188 -10.32 -11.84 13.61
CA ARG A 188 -11.53 -11.37 14.32
C ARG A 188 -11.25 -10.28 15.33
N GLU A 189 -10.02 -10.20 15.83
CA GLU A 189 -9.58 -9.17 16.80
C GLU A 189 -9.44 -7.78 16.13
N ASN A 190 -9.15 -7.78 14.83
CA ASN A 190 -9.04 -6.56 14.03
C ASN A 190 -10.27 -6.31 13.16
N THR A 191 -11.33 -7.06 13.35
CA THR A 191 -12.57 -6.80 12.63
C THR A 191 -13.24 -5.55 13.19
N ILE A 192 -13.63 -4.79 12.30
CA ILE A 192 -14.31 -3.54 12.50
C ILE A 192 -15.76 -3.73 12.11
#